data_73dc765f750a8652d8b4cfa626783f9c
#
_entry.id   73dc765f750a8652d8b4cfa626783f9c
#
_cell.length_a   1.000
_cell.length_b   1.000
_cell.length_c   1.000
_cell.angle_alpha   90.00
_cell.angle_beta   90.00
_cell.angle_gamma   90.00
#
_symmetry.space_group_name_H-M   'P 1'
#
loop_
_entity.id
_entity.type
_entity.pdbx_description
1 polymer ?
#
loop_
_entity_poly.entity_id
_entity_poly.type
_entity_poly.pdbx_seq_one_letter_code
_entity_poly.pdbx_strand_id
1 'polypeptide(L)'
;SFLLLFPEKDLECLNCSDDNKFSVLVITETNGFKHKSINAGLDLIKQLGNENKFNVYSSNNSDSITAKNLENISSIIFLNTSGDILNLKQQEVMEEFIKEGKGFVGIHSATDTEYDWVWYGGLVGAYFKSHPIGTAKAKINTIISEHISTKHLEREWEIRDEWYNFYNINPNINILL
;
A
#
# COMPACT_ATOMS: atom_id res chain seq x y z
N SER A 1 -33.54 -21.44 3.04
CA SER A 1 -32.52 -20.45 3.25
C SER A 1 -31.62 -20.48 2.04
N PHE A 2 -31.82 -19.55 1.08
CA PHE A 2 -30.93 -19.39 -0.06
C PHE A 2 -29.68 -18.62 0.43
N LEU A 3 -28.57 -19.33 0.60
CA LEU A 3 -27.27 -18.72 0.73
C LEU A 3 -26.93 -18.14 -0.66
N LEU A 4 -27.05 -16.83 -0.84
CA LEU A 4 -26.46 -16.14 -1.98
C LEU A 4 -24.93 -16.21 -1.79
N LEU A 5 -24.32 -17.24 -2.39
CA LEU A 5 -22.88 -17.27 -2.63
C LEU A 5 -22.58 -16.19 -3.67
N PHE A 6 -22.19 -15.00 -3.21
CA PHE A 6 -21.50 -14.06 -4.08
C PHE A 6 -20.24 -14.77 -4.58
N PRO A 7 -19.97 -14.77 -5.89
CA PRO A 7 -18.71 -15.30 -6.37
C PRO A 7 -17.58 -14.53 -5.68
N GLU A 8 -16.74 -15.26 -4.93
CA GLU A 8 -15.50 -14.69 -4.42
C GLU A 8 -14.75 -14.12 -5.63
N LYS A 9 -14.47 -12.82 -5.62
CA LYS A 9 -13.65 -12.22 -6.67
C LYS A 9 -12.24 -12.79 -6.48
N ASP A 10 -11.87 -13.67 -7.41
CA ASP A 10 -10.56 -14.28 -7.40
C ASP A 10 -9.49 -13.18 -7.49
N LEU A 11 -8.45 -13.31 -6.67
CA LEU A 11 -7.28 -12.45 -6.76
C LEU A 11 -6.58 -12.71 -8.10
N GLU A 12 -6.25 -11.66 -8.83
CA GLU A 12 -5.41 -11.77 -10.02
C GLU A 12 -3.96 -12.05 -9.60
N CYS A 13 -3.42 -13.17 -10.01
CA CYS A 13 -2.02 -13.47 -9.80
C CYS A 13 -1.17 -12.94 -10.95
N LEU A 14 -0.22 -12.04 -10.66
CA LEU A 14 0.64 -11.40 -11.65
C LEU A 14 1.91 -12.20 -11.99
N ASN A 15 2.43 -13.03 -11.05
CA ASN A 15 3.70 -13.76 -11.20
C ASN A 15 3.82 -14.99 -10.30
N CYS A 16 2.73 -15.71 -10.01
CA CYS A 16 2.76 -16.79 -9.03
C CYS A 16 3.66 -17.97 -9.43
N SER A 17 4.40 -18.49 -8.45
CA SER A 17 5.24 -19.68 -8.54
C SER A 17 5.29 -20.35 -7.17
N ASP A 18 5.29 -21.68 -7.16
CA ASP A 18 5.46 -22.49 -5.93
C ASP A 18 6.86 -22.32 -5.32
N ASP A 19 7.84 -21.88 -6.11
CA ASP A 19 9.21 -21.62 -5.66
C ASP A 19 9.34 -20.28 -4.90
N ASN A 20 8.30 -19.45 -4.90
CA ASN A 20 8.32 -18.14 -4.23
C ASN A 20 8.14 -18.28 -2.72
N LYS A 21 8.86 -17.43 -1.96
CA LYS A 21 9.00 -17.54 -0.50
C LYS A 21 7.80 -17.03 0.27
N PHE A 22 7.09 -16.04 -0.28
CA PHE A 22 5.94 -15.40 0.35
C PHE A 22 5.05 -14.74 -0.72
N SER A 23 3.92 -14.21 -0.30
CA SER A 23 2.97 -13.56 -1.19
C SER A 23 2.59 -12.17 -0.67
N VAL A 24 2.35 -11.23 -1.59
CA VAL A 24 1.82 -9.90 -1.30
C VAL A 24 0.53 -9.65 -2.06
N LEU A 25 -0.37 -8.87 -1.47
CA LEU A 25 -1.60 -8.41 -2.11
C LEU A 25 -1.51 -6.90 -2.36
N VAL A 26 -1.63 -6.49 -3.62
CA VAL A 26 -1.65 -5.09 -4.03
C VAL A 26 -3.09 -4.64 -4.27
N ILE A 27 -3.54 -3.65 -3.51
CA ILE A 27 -4.84 -3.00 -3.68
C ILE A 27 -4.64 -1.69 -4.40
N THR A 28 -5.45 -1.45 -5.45
CA THR A 28 -5.39 -0.25 -6.29
C THR A 28 -6.75 0.45 -6.43
N GLU A 29 -7.68 0.17 -5.52
CA GLU A 29 -9.01 0.79 -5.54
C GLU A 29 -8.92 2.30 -5.26
N THR A 30 -9.72 3.07 -5.99
CA THR A 30 -9.76 4.53 -5.88
C THR A 30 -11.22 5.00 -5.91
N ASN A 31 -11.70 5.54 -4.79
CA ASN A 31 -12.99 6.23 -4.68
C ASN A 31 -12.82 7.77 -4.72
N GLY A 32 -11.57 8.24 -4.64
CA GLY A 32 -11.14 9.62 -4.86
C GLY A 32 -10.40 9.81 -6.19
N PHE A 33 -9.24 10.47 -6.14
CA PHE A 33 -8.43 10.72 -7.33
C PHE A 33 -7.71 9.45 -7.80
N LYS A 34 -7.79 9.16 -9.10
CA LYS A 34 -7.11 8.01 -9.72
C LYS A 34 -5.81 8.42 -10.39
N HIS A 35 -4.68 8.04 -9.82
CA HIS A 35 -3.36 8.30 -10.38
C HIS A 35 -3.09 7.46 -11.64
N LYS A 36 -2.49 8.09 -12.66
CA LYS A 36 -2.10 7.41 -13.91
C LYS A 36 -0.95 6.43 -13.71
N SER A 37 -0.19 6.57 -12.63
CA SER A 37 0.98 5.74 -12.29
C SER A 37 0.63 4.36 -11.73
N ILE A 38 -0.65 4.04 -11.46
CA ILE A 38 -1.06 2.75 -10.89
C ILE A 38 -0.53 1.57 -11.73
N ASN A 39 -0.72 1.59 -13.05
CA ASN A 39 -0.26 0.50 -13.91
C ASN A 39 1.26 0.34 -13.88
N ALA A 40 2.01 1.44 -13.96
CA ALA A 40 3.47 1.41 -13.86
C ALA A 40 3.94 0.89 -12.49
N GLY A 41 3.21 1.24 -11.42
CA GLY A 41 3.48 0.72 -10.07
C GLY A 41 3.23 -0.78 -9.96
N LEU A 42 2.13 -1.29 -10.55
CA LEU A 42 1.86 -2.74 -10.62
C LEU A 42 2.96 -3.48 -11.39
N ASP A 43 3.38 -2.96 -12.54
CA ASP A 43 4.44 -3.55 -13.35
C ASP A 43 5.77 -3.60 -12.57
N LEU A 44 6.11 -2.53 -11.86
CA LEU A 44 7.30 -2.49 -11.00
C LEU A 44 7.22 -3.51 -9.86
N ILE A 45 6.10 -3.59 -9.14
CA ILE A 45 5.95 -4.55 -8.03
C ILE A 45 6.03 -5.99 -8.56
N LYS A 46 5.43 -6.28 -9.72
CA LYS A 46 5.55 -7.57 -10.39
C LYS A 46 7.01 -7.90 -10.74
N GLN A 47 7.75 -6.94 -11.30
CA GLN A 47 9.18 -7.11 -11.59
C GLN A 47 9.96 -7.42 -10.30
N LEU A 48 9.74 -6.65 -9.23
CA LEU A 48 10.36 -6.91 -7.93
C LEU A 48 10.01 -8.31 -7.39
N GLY A 49 8.78 -8.76 -7.57
CA GLY A 49 8.35 -10.12 -7.21
C GLY A 49 9.16 -11.20 -7.95
N ASN A 50 9.37 -11.04 -9.26
CA ASN A 50 10.17 -11.95 -10.07
C ASN A 50 11.63 -11.97 -9.63
N GLU A 51 12.22 -10.80 -9.40
CA GLU A 51 13.65 -10.66 -9.02
C GLU A 51 13.93 -11.18 -7.61
N ASN A 52 12.96 -11.03 -6.68
CA ASN A 52 13.14 -11.32 -5.26
C ASN A 52 12.38 -12.57 -4.78
N LYS A 53 11.74 -13.31 -5.69
CA LYS A 53 11.04 -14.56 -5.39
C LYS A 53 9.89 -14.42 -4.41
N PHE A 54 8.93 -13.54 -4.73
CA PHE A 54 7.65 -13.46 -4.03
C PHE A 54 6.49 -13.36 -5.02
N ASN A 55 5.33 -13.92 -4.63
CA ASN A 55 4.11 -13.86 -5.42
C ASN A 55 3.44 -12.49 -5.26
N VAL A 56 2.94 -11.96 -6.36
CA VAL A 56 2.18 -10.70 -6.38
C VAL A 56 0.76 -11.00 -6.85
N TYR A 57 -0.19 -10.80 -5.95
CA TYR A 57 -1.61 -10.76 -6.25
C TYR A 57 -2.06 -9.30 -6.33
N SER A 58 -3.01 -8.99 -7.19
CA SER A 58 -3.57 -7.65 -7.28
C SER A 58 -5.09 -7.66 -7.33
N SER A 59 -5.69 -6.58 -6.83
CA SER A 59 -7.10 -6.30 -6.96
C SER A 59 -7.33 -4.79 -7.04
N ASN A 60 -8.29 -4.38 -7.88
CA ASN A 60 -8.81 -3.02 -7.92
C ASN A 60 -10.12 -2.87 -7.14
N ASN A 61 -10.40 -3.83 -6.26
CA ASN A 61 -11.60 -3.87 -5.45
C ASN A 61 -11.29 -4.45 -4.06
N SER A 62 -11.59 -3.70 -3.04
CA SER A 62 -11.38 -4.07 -1.63
C SER A 62 -12.23 -5.25 -1.15
N ASP A 63 -13.25 -5.68 -1.91
CA ASP A 63 -13.98 -6.93 -1.62
C ASP A 63 -13.05 -8.15 -1.59
N SER A 64 -11.85 -8.02 -2.15
CA SER A 64 -10.79 -9.03 -2.07
C SER A 64 -10.13 -9.13 -0.69
N ILE A 65 -10.32 -8.13 0.19
CA ILE A 65 -9.81 -8.14 1.58
C ILE A 65 -10.75 -8.99 2.44
N THR A 66 -10.49 -10.27 2.46
CA THR A 66 -11.19 -11.26 3.28
C THR A 66 -10.20 -12.10 4.06
N ALA A 67 -10.58 -12.62 5.23
CA ALA A 67 -9.71 -13.50 6.02
C ALA A 67 -9.17 -14.69 5.19
N LYS A 68 -10.00 -15.27 4.32
CA LYS A 68 -9.63 -16.37 3.43
C LYS A 68 -8.56 -15.95 2.41
N ASN A 69 -8.75 -14.83 1.73
CA ASN A 69 -7.78 -14.37 0.72
C ASN A 69 -6.45 -13.95 1.36
N LEU A 70 -6.49 -13.48 2.62
CA LEU A 70 -5.29 -13.04 3.34
C LEU A 70 -4.54 -14.16 4.07
N GLU A 71 -5.08 -15.39 4.12
CA GLU A 71 -4.48 -16.52 4.85
C GLU A 71 -3.00 -16.72 4.50
N ASN A 72 -2.67 -16.71 3.19
CA ASN A 72 -1.31 -16.93 2.68
C ASN A 72 -0.61 -15.64 2.25
N ILE A 73 -1.16 -14.47 2.56
CA ILE A 73 -0.54 -13.17 2.29
C ILE A 73 0.34 -12.76 3.45
N SER A 74 1.53 -12.28 3.15
CA SER A 74 2.50 -11.79 4.13
C SER A 74 2.46 -10.28 4.29
N SER A 75 2.05 -9.55 3.24
CA SER A 75 1.95 -8.09 3.29
C SER A 75 0.87 -7.59 2.32
N ILE A 76 0.16 -6.54 2.74
CA ILE A 76 -0.77 -5.78 1.89
C ILE A 76 -0.07 -4.49 1.44
N ILE A 77 -0.20 -4.17 0.15
CA ILE A 77 0.33 -2.95 -0.45
C ILE A 77 -0.84 -2.12 -0.95
N PHE A 78 -1.03 -0.92 -0.40
CA PHE A 78 -1.96 0.06 -0.97
C PHE A 78 -1.19 0.92 -1.96
N LEU A 79 -1.41 0.67 -3.25
CA LEU A 79 -0.76 1.36 -4.34
C LEU A 79 -1.67 2.46 -4.88
N ASN A 80 -1.39 3.69 -4.54
CA ASN A 80 -2.13 4.86 -4.99
C ASN A 80 -3.65 4.74 -4.76
N THR A 81 -4.05 4.12 -3.66
CA THR A 81 -5.45 4.08 -3.22
C THR A 81 -5.92 5.48 -2.83
N SER A 82 -7.21 5.77 -2.90
CA SER A 82 -7.74 7.06 -2.47
C SER A 82 -9.23 6.99 -2.10
N GLY A 83 -9.62 7.79 -1.14
CA GLY A 83 -10.98 7.85 -0.62
C GLY A 83 -11.31 6.69 0.32
N ASP A 84 -12.58 6.55 0.67
CA ASP A 84 -13.08 5.52 1.57
C ASP A 84 -13.35 4.23 0.76
N ILE A 85 -12.48 3.23 0.89
CA ILE A 85 -12.50 2.01 0.09
C ILE A 85 -12.86 0.76 0.90
N LEU A 86 -12.82 0.80 2.24
CA LEU A 86 -13.06 -0.33 3.11
C LEU A 86 -14.36 -0.18 3.89
N ASN A 87 -15.19 -1.21 3.89
CA ASN A 87 -16.29 -1.31 4.84
C ASN A 87 -15.79 -1.81 6.21
N LEU A 88 -16.63 -1.71 7.24
CA LEU A 88 -16.28 -2.08 8.62
C LEU A 88 -15.74 -3.51 8.74
N LYS A 89 -16.28 -4.47 7.99
CA LYS A 89 -15.81 -5.86 8.02
C LYS A 89 -14.42 -6.01 7.42
N GLN A 90 -14.10 -5.27 6.36
CA GLN A 90 -12.78 -5.27 5.74
C GLN A 90 -11.75 -4.57 6.63
N GLN A 91 -12.17 -3.50 7.33
CA GLN A 91 -11.36 -2.83 8.35
C GLN A 91 -11.00 -3.79 9.49
N GLU A 92 -11.97 -4.54 10.02
CA GLU A 92 -11.72 -5.57 11.04
C GLU A 92 -10.73 -6.65 10.55
N VAL A 93 -10.92 -7.16 9.32
CA VAL A 93 -10.00 -8.15 8.71
C VAL A 93 -8.58 -7.58 8.58
N MET A 94 -8.45 -6.33 8.18
CA MET A 94 -7.15 -5.67 8.04
C MET A 94 -6.48 -5.44 9.39
N GLU A 95 -7.24 -5.04 10.42
CA GLU A 95 -6.72 -4.91 11.78
C GLU A 95 -6.16 -6.23 12.32
N GLU A 96 -6.91 -7.32 12.17
CA GLU A 96 -6.45 -8.66 12.61
C GLU A 96 -5.20 -9.09 11.83
N PHE A 97 -5.17 -8.89 10.51
CA PHE A 97 -4.01 -9.18 9.68
C PHE A 97 -2.72 -8.49 10.20
N ILE A 98 -2.82 -7.22 10.57
CA ILE A 98 -1.67 -6.48 11.12
C ILE A 98 -1.33 -6.93 12.55
N LYS A 99 -2.32 -7.22 13.40
CA LYS A 99 -2.12 -7.75 14.76
C LYS A 99 -1.41 -9.11 14.76
N GLU A 100 -1.61 -9.92 13.72
CA GLU A 100 -0.88 -11.17 13.49
C GLU A 100 0.59 -10.97 13.10
N GLY A 101 1.05 -9.74 12.98
CA GLY A 101 2.44 -9.41 12.63
C GLY A 101 2.73 -9.40 11.14
N LYS A 102 1.69 -9.36 10.30
CA LYS A 102 1.82 -9.20 8.84
C LYS A 102 2.18 -7.77 8.47
N GLY A 103 2.65 -7.58 7.23
CA GLY A 103 3.16 -6.28 6.77
C GLY A 103 2.11 -5.40 6.06
N PHE A 104 2.35 -4.08 6.13
CA PHE A 104 1.64 -3.08 5.33
C PHE A 104 2.62 -2.14 4.64
N VAL A 105 2.32 -1.79 3.39
CA VAL A 105 3.05 -0.77 2.62
C VAL A 105 2.04 0.18 1.99
N GLY A 106 2.10 1.46 2.33
CA GLY A 106 1.34 2.50 1.67
C GLY A 106 2.22 3.27 0.68
N ILE A 107 1.77 3.40 -0.57
CA ILE A 107 2.48 4.12 -1.62
C ILE A 107 1.68 5.36 -2.02
N HIS A 108 2.34 6.52 -1.93
CA HIS A 108 1.84 7.82 -2.38
C HIS A 108 0.46 8.15 -1.78
N SER A 109 -0.63 8.15 -2.59
CA SER A 109 -1.98 8.47 -2.13
C SER A 109 -2.63 7.42 -1.21
N ALA A 110 -1.91 6.38 -0.77
CA ALA A 110 -2.38 5.57 0.35
C ALA A 110 -2.63 6.43 1.61
N THR A 111 -1.98 7.58 1.75
CA THR A 111 -2.28 8.57 2.80
C THR A 111 -3.54 9.40 2.55
N ASP A 112 -4.11 9.34 1.34
CA ASP A 112 -5.38 9.95 0.90
C ASP A 112 -6.54 8.94 0.95
N THR A 113 -6.47 7.99 1.88
CA THR A 113 -7.38 6.85 2.00
C THR A 113 -7.89 6.76 3.43
N GLU A 114 -9.16 6.31 3.63
CA GLU A 114 -9.76 5.98 4.94
C GLU A 114 -9.66 7.10 6.00
N TYR A 115 -10.02 8.32 5.66
CA TYR A 115 -9.88 9.49 6.53
C TYR A 115 -10.64 9.39 7.86
N ASP A 116 -11.75 8.69 7.89
CA ASP A 116 -12.59 8.53 9.07
C ASP A 116 -12.17 7.34 9.96
N TRP A 117 -11.17 6.56 9.54
CA TRP A 117 -10.67 5.42 10.27
C TRP A 117 -9.34 5.73 10.98
N VAL A 118 -9.44 6.21 12.22
CA VAL A 118 -8.29 6.68 13.02
C VAL A 118 -7.18 5.63 13.16
N TRP A 119 -7.55 4.35 13.24
CA TRP A 119 -6.57 3.26 13.30
C TRP A 119 -5.69 3.22 12.05
N TYR A 120 -6.30 3.39 10.88
CA TYR A 120 -5.55 3.44 9.62
C TYR A 120 -4.59 4.64 9.56
N GLY A 121 -5.00 5.81 10.05
CA GLY A 121 -4.12 6.97 10.18
C GLY A 121 -2.89 6.68 11.04
N GLY A 122 -3.06 5.89 12.10
CA GLY A 122 -1.95 5.39 12.92
C GLY A 122 -1.03 4.44 12.18
N LEU A 123 -1.57 3.56 11.34
CA LEU A 123 -0.84 2.58 10.55
C LEU A 123 -0.05 3.23 9.40
N VAL A 124 -0.71 4.06 8.59
CA VAL A 124 -0.09 4.72 7.43
C VAL A 124 0.83 5.87 7.84
N GLY A 125 0.69 6.37 9.06
CA GLY A 125 1.55 7.34 9.71
C GLY A 125 1.11 8.79 9.60
N ALA A 126 0.29 9.16 8.62
CA ALA A 126 -0.28 10.49 8.45
C ALA A 126 -1.39 10.47 7.40
N TYR A 127 -2.22 11.53 7.38
CA TYR A 127 -3.17 11.75 6.30
C TYR A 127 -2.70 12.85 5.34
N PHE A 128 -2.95 12.64 4.06
CA PHE A 128 -2.75 13.67 3.05
C PHE A 128 -3.62 14.90 3.34
N LYS A 129 -3.05 16.08 3.18
CA LYS A 129 -3.75 17.35 3.35
C LYS A 129 -3.89 18.11 2.04
N SER A 130 -2.78 18.26 1.33
CA SER A 130 -2.70 19.03 0.09
C SER A 130 -1.31 18.86 -0.53
N HIS A 131 -1.17 19.24 -1.79
CA HIS A 131 0.12 19.51 -2.44
C HIS A 131 0.03 20.77 -3.33
N PRO A 132 1.14 21.44 -3.65
CA PRO A 132 1.18 22.49 -4.67
C PRO A 132 0.71 21.96 -6.03
N ILE A 133 0.18 22.83 -6.88
CA ILE A 133 -0.26 22.44 -8.22
C ILE A 133 0.92 21.89 -9.04
N GLY A 134 0.75 20.69 -9.60
CA GLY A 134 1.74 20.01 -10.42
C GLY A 134 2.88 19.41 -9.60
N THR A 135 4.01 19.11 -10.28
CA THR A 135 5.20 18.52 -9.69
C THR A 135 6.34 19.52 -9.60
N ALA A 136 7.13 19.46 -8.56
CA ALA A 136 8.30 20.30 -8.36
C ALA A 136 9.55 19.44 -8.09
N LYS A 137 10.74 19.96 -8.48
CA LYS A 137 12.00 19.35 -8.05
C LYS A 137 12.24 19.64 -6.58
N ALA A 138 12.63 18.64 -5.83
CA ALA A 138 13.16 18.81 -4.49
C ALA A 138 14.31 17.83 -4.25
N LYS A 139 15.10 18.15 -3.25
CA LYS A 139 16.22 17.37 -2.78
C LYS A 139 15.74 16.45 -1.67
N ILE A 140 16.05 15.17 -1.80
CA ILE A 140 15.79 14.14 -0.79
C ILE A 140 17.09 13.90 -0.01
N ASN A 141 16.99 13.84 1.31
CA ASN A 141 18.10 13.47 2.17
C ASN A 141 17.80 12.16 2.88
N THR A 142 18.73 11.20 2.80
CA THR A 142 18.64 9.96 3.59
C THR A 142 18.99 10.28 5.04
N ILE A 143 18.00 10.21 5.93
CA ILE A 143 18.15 10.50 7.36
C ILE A 143 18.73 9.30 8.10
N ILE A 144 18.18 8.09 7.83
CA ILE A 144 18.64 6.83 8.42
C ILE A 144 19.22 5.95 7.31
N SER A 145 20.53 5.99 7.12
CA SER A 145 21.23 5.28 6.03
C SER A 145 21.41 3.78 6.29
N GLU A 146 21.34 3.34 7.54
CA GLU A 146 21.56 1.93 7.91
C GLU A 146 20.30 1.07 7.83
N HIS A 147 19.13 1.69 7.61
CA HIS A 147 17.89 0.94 7.49
C HIS A 147 17.86 0.15 6.18
N ILE A 148 17.28 -1.06 6.21
CA ILE A 148 17.23 -1.95 5.04
C ILE A 148 16.60 -1.30 3.81
N SER A 149 15.61 -0.42 4.00
CA SER A 149 14.92 0.31 2.93
C SER A 149 15.72 1.48 2.35
N THR A 150 16.78 1.93 3.01
CA THR A 150 17.53 3.15 2.62
C THR A 150 19.01 2.90 2.40
N LYS A 151 19.57 1.80 2.87
CA LYS A 151 21.02 1.50 2.80
C LYS A 151 21.60 1.43 1.39
N HIS A 152 20.74 1.26 0.37
CA HIS A 152 21.13 1.22 -1.04
C HIS A 152 20.97 2.57 -1.73
N LEU A 153 20.44 3.58 -1.04
CA LEU A 153 20.20 4.92 -1.58
C LEU A 153 21.42 5.82 -1.36
N GLU A 154 21.57 6.80 -2.23
CA GLU A 154 22.52 7.88 -2.02
C GLU A 154 22.14 8.73 -0.80
N ARG A 155 23.09 9.45 -0.24
CA ARG A 155 22.83 10.37 0.88
C ARG A 155 21.89 11.49 0.51
N GLU A 156 21.96 11.92 -0.75
CA GLU A 156 21.22 13.05 -1.28
C GLU A 156 21.01 12.88 -2.77
N TRP A 157 19.78 13.07 -3.22
CA TRP A 157 19.44 13.10 -4.66
C TRP A 157 18.30 14.07 -4.93
N GLU A 158 18.09 14.41 -6.20
CA GLU A 158 16.97 15.24 -6.63
C GLU A 158 15.94 14.39 -7.38
N ILE A 159 14.66 14.63 -7.09
CA ILE A 159 13.53 14.05 -7.81
C ILE A 159 12.47 15.13 -8.05
N ARG A 160 11.68 14.94 -9.10
CA ARG A 160 10.49 15.74 -9.38
C ARG A 160 9.27 14.93 -9.04
N ASP A 161 8.46 15.41 -8.10
CA ASP A 161 7.25 14.72 -7.65
C ASP A 161 6.22 15.71 -7.11
N GLU A 162 5.06 15.19 -6.69
CA GLU A 162 4.05 15.88 -5.90
C GLU A 162 4.47 15.86 -4.43
N TRP A 163 4.77 17.03 -3.88
CA TRP A 163 5.22 17.15 -2.48
C TRP A 163 4.02 17.30 -1.57
N TYR A 164 3.66 16.21 -0.91
CA TYR A 164 2.50 16.15 -0.02
C TYR A 164 2.75 16.89 1.29
N ASN A 165 1.76 17.68 1.69
CA ASN A 165 1.62 18.14 3.06
C ASN A 165 0.68 17.19 3.79
N PHE A 166 0.98 16.90 5.03
CA PHE A 166 0.24 15.95 5.85
C PHE A 166 -0.39 16.63 7.07
N TYR A 167 -1.38 15.97 7.66
CA TYR A 167 -1.93 16.27 8.97
C TYR A 167 -2.10 14.99 9.77
N ASN A 168 -2.34 15.12 11.09
CA ASN A 168 -2.43 14.01 12.03
C ASN A 168 -1.23 13.05 11.94
N ILE A 169 -0.02 13.63 11.84
CA ILE A 169 1.21 12.84 11.75
C ILE A 169 1.38 12.05 13.05
N ASN A 170 1.53 10.73 12.94
CA ASN A 170 1.80 9.86 14.07
C ASN A 170 3.20 10.19 14.64
N PRO A 171 3.33 10.62 15.92
CA PRO A 171 4.61 11.02 16.49
C PRO A 171 5.62 9.86 16.66
N ASN A 172 5.16 8.62 16.51
CA ASN A 172 6.00 7.42 16.67
C ASN A 172 6.56 6.88 15.35
N ILE A 173 6.39 7.58 14.22
CA ILE A 173 6.99 7.17 12.95
C ILE A 173 8.51 7.41 12.95
N ASN A 174 9.24 6.51 12.28
CA ASN A 174 10.64 6.71 11.98
C ASN A 174 10.78 7.31 10.58
N ILE A 175 11.21 8.55 10.50
CA ILE A 175 11.46 9.24 9.22
C ILE A 175 12.80 8.74 8.67
N LEU A 176 12.77 8.12 7.49
CA LEU A 176 13.95 7.55 6.84
C LEU A 176 14.57 8.49 5.80
N LEU A 177 13.72 9.35 5.17
CA LEU A 177 14.09 10.27 4.08
C LEU A 177 13.56 11.66 4.37
#